data_e00fea6ddae3c9f17d27c0bd6d031c44
#
_entry.id   e00fea6ddae3c9f17d27c0bd6d031c44
#
_cell.length_a   1.000
_cell.length_b   1.000
_cell.length_c   1.000
_cell.angle_alpha   90.00
_cell.angle_beta   90.00
_cell.angle_gamma   90.00
#
_symmetry.space_group_name_H-M   'P 1'
#
loop_
_entity.id
_entity.type
_entity.pdbx_description
1 polymer ?
#
loop_
_entity_poly.entity_id
_entity_poly.type
_entity_poly.pdbx_seq_one_letter_code
_entity_poly.pdbx_strand_id
1 'polypeptide(L)'
;MRKFLFLPLLALLASCGKDEDYDRSNPKPEEMVTPALYATIQQNTTDLYNGPLEVLPCQPDGSIYVGNYTSTGNQTPVPAYYSIENGIGKSKNSPLRLPAGTYNIIYWGYPTFFNTTDAALSDPTLILGEKLLDTSLGLRKVPVDTVYYPVHDLVFGTQEINIGQDDLQAHLIRATAALGVITTETNGNAFSESIDSMWIYISNIYSNLNYFSAQPEGTVKTIRFGLIPNADRKEFSNKFVSVFPSLSLIHISEPTRPEPIS
;
A
#
# COMPACT_ATOMS: atom_id res chain seq x y z
N MET A 1 20.24 89.07 -12.02
CA MET A 1 19.29 88.09 -11.48
C MET A 1 19.44 86.80 -12.27
N ARG A 2 20.16 85.86 -11.69
CA ARG A 2 20.38 84.51 -12.28
C ARG A 2 19.54 83.55 -11.51
N LYS A 3 18.54 82.93 -12.17
CA LYS A 3 17.71 81.81 -11.61
C LYS A 3 18.46 80.53 -11.82
N PHE A 4 18.83 79.86 -10.72
CA PHE A 4 19.31 78.45 -10.72
C PHE A 4 18.11 77.52 -10.76
N LEU A 5 18.06 76.69 -11.79
CA LEU A 5 17.08 75.65 -11.97
C LEU A 5 17.68 74.38 -11.37
N PHE A 6 17.15 73.89 -10.21
CA PHE A 6 17.48 72.62 -9.65
C PHE A 6 16.65 71.54 -10.30
N LEU A 7 17.30 70.61 -10.98
CA LEU A 7 16.72 69.41 -11.55
C LEU A 7 16.89 68.31 -10.55
N PRO A 8 15.84 67.66 -10.03
CA PRO A 8 16.01 66.43 -9.19
C PRO A 8 16.30 65.23 -10.08
N LEU A 9 17.46 64.65 -9.89
CA LEU A 9 17.88 63.39 -10.48
C LEU A 9 17.10 62.24 -9.81
N LEU A 10 16.08 61.75 -10.51
CA LEU A 10 15.29 60.59 -10.08
C LEU A 10 16.13 59.33 -10.37
N ALA A 11 16.82 58.79 -9.37
CA ALA A 11 17.48 57.50 -9.46
C ALA A 11 16.41 56.38 -9.41
N LEU A 12 16.07 55.87 -10.57
CA LEU A 12 15.35 54.60 -10.71
C LEU A 12 16.26 53.48 -10.25
N LEU A 13 16.09 53.04 -9.02
CA LEU A 13 16.60 51.73 -8.54
C LEU A 13 15.73 50.67 -9.21
N ALA A 14 16.16 50.20 -10.40
CA ALA A 14 15.70 48.92 -10.92
C ALA A 14 16.22 47.81 -9.98
N SER A 15 15.42 47.47 -9.00
CA SER A 15 15.57 46.19 -8.28
C SER A 15 15.26 45.10 -9.28
N CYS A 16 16.27 44.59 -9.96
CA CYS A 16 16.21 43.25 -10.53
C CYS A 16 16.05 42.29 -9.36
N GLY A 17 14.82 42.00 -8.96
CA GLY A 17 14.51 40.79 -8.29
C GLY A 17 14.90 39.69 -9.27
N LYS A 18 16.00 38.96 -8.99
CA LYS A 18 16.18 37.63 -9.52
C LYS A 18 15.01 36.86 -8.96
N ASP A 19 14.01 36.59 -9.77
CA ASP A 19 13.18 35.41 -9.59
C ASP A 19 14.17 34.24 -9.72
N GLU A 20 14.67 33.79 -8.57
CA GLU A 20 15.28 32.49 -8.52
C GLU A 20 14.15 31.55 -8.90
N ASP A 21 14.18 31.06 -10.14
CA ASP A 21 13.37 29.93 -10.58
C ASP A 21 13.66 28.81 -9.57
N TYR A 22 12.76 28.65 -8.60
CA TYR A 22 12.84 27.62 -7.60
C TYR A 22 12.68 26.29 -8.33
N ASP A 23 13.81 25.66 -8.62
CA ASP A 23 13.83 24.33 -9.24
C ASP A 23 13.25 23.33 -8.22
N ARG A 24 11.93 23.14 -8.32
CA ARG A 24 11.18 22.19 -7.49
C ARG A 24 11.66 20.76 -7.66
N SER A 25 12.41 20.47 -8.71
CA SER A 25 12.97 19.14 -8.97
C SER A 25 14.21 18.82 -8.11
N ASN A 26 14.83 19.84 -7.49
CA ASN A 26 16.05 19.67 -6.71
C ASN A 26 16.12 20.64 -5.51
N PRO A 27 15.22 20.51 -4.50
CA PRO A 27 15.20 21.36 -3.33
C PRO A 27 16.48 21.20 -2.50
N LYS A 28 16.93 22.29 -1.85
CA LYS A 28 18.10 22.26 -0.99
C LYS A 28 17.86 21.36 0.24
N PRO A 29 18.81 20.50 0.64
CA PRO A 29 18.64 19.57 1.77
C PRO A 29 18.29 20.24 3.11
N GLU A 30 18.74 21.45 3.36
CA GLU A 30 18.43 22.21 4.58
C GLU A 30 16.97 22.67 4.70
N GLU A 31 16.23 22.69 3.59
CA GLU A 31 14.80 23.03 3.53
C GLU A 31 13.90 21.81 3.72
N MET A 32 14.50 20.62 3.89
CA MET A 32 13.80 19.36 3.98
C MET A 32 13.34 19.06 5.41
N VAL A 33 12.09 18.65 5.56
CA VAL A 33 11.48 18.23 6.82
C VAL A 33 11.44 16.71 6.89
N THR A 34 11.72 16.16 8.06
CA THR A 34 11.58 14.73 8.36
C THR A 34 10.40 14.56 9.33
N PRO A 35 9.19 14.24 8.85
CA PRO A 35 8.04 14.04 9.71
C PRO A 35 8.20 12.75 10.52
N ALA A 36 7.66 12.71 11.74
CA ALA A 36 7.48 11.47 12.48
C ALA A 36 6.39 10.61 11.80
N LEU A 37 6.43 9.29 12.01
CA LEU A 37 5.44 8.37 11.44
C LEU A 37 4.77 7.56 12.54
N TYR A 38 3.43 7.65 12.58
CA TYR A 38 2.56 6.85 13.44
C TYR A 38 1.62 6.04 12.58
N ALA A 39 1.33 4.80 13.00
CA ALA A 39 0.49 3.90 12.23
C ALA A 39 -0.50 3.14 13.12
N THR A 40 -1.75 3.14 12.70
CA THR A 40 -2.85 2.36 13.30
C THR A 40 -3.50 1.48 12.24
N ILE A 41 -4.12 0.39 12.67
CA ILE A 41 -4.89 -0.49 11.80
C ILE A 41 -6.33 -0.56 12.28
N GLN A 42 -7.28 -0.34 11.38
CA GLN A 42 -8.70 -0.49 11.62
C GLN A 42 -9.11 -1.94 11.31
N GLN A 43 -9.56 -2.64 12.35
CA GLN A 43 -10.18 -3.96 12.24
C GLN A 43 -11.59 -3.88 12.87
N ASN A 44 -11.87 -4.65 13.92
CA ASN A 44 -13.06 -4.47 14.76
C ASN A 44 -12.90 -3.29 15.73
N THR A 45 -11.67 -3.04 16.14
CA THR A 45 -11.20 -1.91 16.94
C THR A 45 -10.06 -1.22 16.20
N THR A 46 -9.69 -0.01 16.62
CA THR A 46 -8.47 0.66 16.13
C THR A 46 -7.31 0.25 17.00
N ASP A 47 -6.36 -0.48 16.42
CA ASP A 47 -5.19 -1.00 17.10
C ASP A 47 -3.91 -0.34 16.58
N LEU A 48 -2.83 -0.43 17.36
CA LEU A 48 -1.50 -0.02 16.89
C LEU A 48 -0.99 -0.99 15.84
N TYR A 49 -0.55 -0.46 14.71
CA TYR A 49 0.01 -1.29 13.65
C TYR A 49 1.41 -1.78 14.03
N ASN A 50 1.72 -3.01 13.66
CA ASN A 50 3.05 -3.62 13.75
C ASN A 50 3.39 -4.31 12.44
N GLY A 51 4.55 -4.02 11.88
CA GLY A 51 5.02 -4.63 10.63
C GLY A 51 5.74 -3.66 9.71
N PRO A 52 6.19 -4.14 8.55
CA PRO A 52 6.77 -3.30 7.52
C PRO A 52 5.71 -2.40 6.88
N LEU A 53 6.11 -1.17 6.56
CA LEU A 53 5.27 -0.18 5.91
C LEU A 53 6.08 0.54 4.82
N GLU A 54 5.54 0.60 3.63
CA GLU A 54 6.00 1.43 2.53
C GLU A 54 5.28 2.76 2.59
N VAL A 55 6.03 3.85 2.40
CA VAL A 55 5.52 5.21 2.42
C VAL A 55 5.90 5.88 1.11
N LEU A 56 4.90 6.18 0.30
CA LEU A 56 5.08 6.75 -1.03
C LEU A 56 4.49 8.16 -1.10
N PRO A 57 5.34 9.20 -1.16
CA PRO A 57 4.85 10.56 -1.34
C PRO A 57 4.43 10.82 -2.79
N CYS A 58 3.24 11.40 -2.94
CA CYS A 58 2.70 11.86 -4.21
C CYS A 58 2.40 13.34 -4.16
N GLN A 59 2.46 13.99 -5.31
CA GLN A 59 1.94 15.33 -5.50
C GLN A 59 0.40 15.34 -5.36
N PRO A 60 -0.24 16.47 -5.12
CA PRO A 60 -1.71 16.56 -5.07
C PRO A 60 -2.42 16.02 -6.31
N ASP A 61 -1.77 16.03 -7.47
CA ASP A 61 -2.30 15.49 -8.74
C ASP A 61 -2.16 13.96 -8.87
N GLY A 62 -1.60 13.28 -7.85
CA GLY A 62 -1.39 11.83 -7.81
C GLY A 62 -0.12 11.35 -8.52
N SER A 63 0.75 12.25 -9.01
CA SER A 63 2.06 11.87 -9.52
C SER A 63 3.04 11.56 -8.40
N ILE A 64 3.92 10.56 -8.60
CA ILE A 64 4.94 10.17 -7.62
C ILE A 64 5.94 11.31 -7.47
N TYR A 65 6.18 11.72 -6.22
CA TYR A 65 7.10 12.81 -5.93
C TYR A 65 8.56 12.42 -6.23
N VAL A 66 9.27 13.27 -6.97
CA VAL A 66 10.64 12.99 -7.45
C VAL A 66 11.76 13.46 -6.51
N GLY A 67 11.45 14.18 -5.46
CA GLY A 67 12.42 14.91 -4.63
C GLY A 67 12.63 14.35 -3.23
N ASN A 68 12.69 13.03 -3.06
CA ASN A 68 13.00 12.44 -1.75
C ASN A 68 14.51 12.28 -1.57
N TYR A 69 15.08 12.91 -0.53
CA TYR A 69 16.52 12.98 -0.33
C TYR A 69 16.96 12.41 1.02
N THR A 70 18.15 11.79 1.05
CA THR A 70 18.83 11.40 2.29
C THR A 70 19.33 12.63 3.05
N SER A 71 19.77 12.42 4.30
CA SER A 71 20.44 13.45 5.09
C SER A 71 21.74 13.98 4.44
N THR A 72 22.34 13.21 3.54
CA THR A 72 23.55 13.58 2.79
C THR A 72 23.26 14.25 1.45
N GLY A 73 22.00 14.49 1.12
CA GLY A 73 21.58 15.11 -0.14
C GLY A 73 21.48 14.17 -1.34
N ASN A 74 21.72 12.87 -1.16
CA ASN A 74 21.52 11.88 -2.22
C ASN A 74 20.03 11.53 -2.34
N GLN A 75 19.52 11.40 -3.57
CA GLN A 75 18.16 10.98 -3.80
C GLN A 75 17.94 9.57 -3.23
N THR A 76 16.85 9.41 -2.44
CA THR A 76 16.48 8.10 -1.91
C THR A 76 15.62 7.35 -2.91
N PRO A 77 15.69 6.01 -2.87
CA PRO A 77 14.68 5.20 -3.54
C PRO A 77 13.28 5.53 -3.02
N VAL A 78 12.30 5.47 -3.92
CA VAL A 78 10.89 5.56 -3.59
C VAL A 78 10.29 4.18 -3.85
N PRO A 79 9.49 3.62 -2.92
CA PRO A 79 8.99 4.17 -1.64
C PRO A 79 10.04 4.18 -0.52
N ALA A 80 9.77 4.95 0.54
CA ALA A 80 10.53 4.88 1.78
C ALA A 80 10.00 3.70 2.63
N TYR A 81 10.93 2.95 3.25
CA TYR A 81 10.57 1.74 4.01
C TYR A 81 10.75 1.96 5.51
N TYR A 82 9.72 1.62 6.26
CA TYR A 82 9.70 1.70 7.71
C TYR A 82 9.43 0.34 8.34
N SER A 83 9.97 0.10 9.54
CA SER A 83 9.49 -0.91 10.46
C SER A 83 8.63 -0.23 11.50
N ILE A 84 7.39 -0.64 11.64
CA ILE A 84 6.48 -0.09 12.64
C ILE A 84 6.46 -1.02 13.84
N GLU A 85 6.73 -0.45 15.02
CA GLU A 85 6.69 -1.15 16.30
C GLU A 85 5.80 -0.36 17.27
N ASN A 86 4.73 -0.98 17.75
CA ASN A 86 3.72 -0.33 18.60
C ASN A 86 3.20 1.00 18.02
N GLY A 87 2.91 1.00 16.72
CA GLY A 87 2.41 2.16 16.01
C GLY A 87 3.44 3.24 15.69
N ILE A 88 4.71 3.07 16.03
CA ILE A 88 5.77 4.07 15.80
C ILE A 88 6.69 3.60 14.68
N GLY A 89 6.89 4.47 13.69
CA GLY A 89 7.73 4.20 12.53
C GLY A 89 9.21 4.41 12.81
N LYS A 90 10.01 3.38 12.46
CA LYS A 90 11.48 3.46 12.41
C LYS A 90 11.93 3.22 10.97
N SER A 91 12.58 4.19 10.36
CA SER A 91 13.11 4.04 9.02
C SER A 91 14.16 2.92 8.96
N LYS A 92 14.08 2.07 7.96
CA LYS A 92 15.07 0.99 7.74
C LYS A 92 16.36 1.50 7.07
N ASN A 93 16.25 2.45 6.16
CA ASN A 93 17.38 2.95 5.37
C ASN A 93 17.60 4.44 5.61
N SER A 94 16.61 5.23 5.24
CA SER A 94 16.61 6.69 5.41
C SER A 94 15.18 7.14 5.65
N PRO A 95 14.95 8.03 6.63
CA PRO A 95 13.62 8.57 6.85
C PRO A 95 13.18 9.37 5.62
N LEU A 96 11.89 9.42 5.37
CA LEU A 96 11.28 10.28 4.36
C LEU A 96 11.64 11.73 4.68
N ARG A 97 12.12 12.47 3.68
CA ARG A 97 12.45 13.89 3.80
C ARG A 97 11.83 14.63 2.64
N LEU A 98 10.98 15.58 2.95
CA LEU A 98 10.24 16.36 1.95
C LEU A 98 10.37 17.86 2.25
N PRO A 99 10.35 18.72 1.22
CA PRO A 99 10.13 20.14 1.44
C PRO A 99 8.80 20.40 2.15
N ALA A 100 8.68 21.50 2.85
CA ALA A 100 7.39 21.94 3.39
C ALA A 100 6.39 22.13 2.24
N GLY A 101 5.17 21.60 2.40
CA GLY A 101 4.14 21.68 1.37
C GLY A 101 3.09 20.57 1.50
N THR A 102 2.11 20.59 0.59
CA THR A 102 0.99 19.63 0.59
C THR A 102 1.30 18.44 -0.29
N TYR A 103 1.08 17.23 0.24
CA TYR A 103 1.32 15.95 -0.42
C TYR A 103 0.16 15.00 -0.17
N ASN A 104 -0.01 14.03 -1.08
CA ASN A 104 -0.76 12.81 -0.83
C ASN A 104 0.23 11.70 -0.50
N ILE A 105 0.14 11.13 0.69
CA ILE A 105 0.98 10.01 1.11
C ILE A 105 0.19 8.72 0.97
N ILE A 106 0.77 7.75 0.28
CA ILE A 106 0.22 6.41 0.10
C ILE A 106 1.01 5.45 1.00
N TYR A 107 0.27 4.63 1.74
CA TYR A 107 0.82 3.64 2.66
C TYR A 107 0.42 2.23 2.21
N TRP A 108 1.41 1.34 2.06
CA TRP A 108 1.20 -0.09 1.89
C TRP A 108 1.95 -0.86 2.97
N GLY A 109 1.30 -1.83 3.57
CA GLY A 109 1.90 -2.61 4.64
C GLY A 109 1.52 -4.09 4.60
N TYR A 110 2.33 -4.88 5.32
CA TYR A 110 2.22 -6.33 5.42
C TYR A 110 2.12 -6.72 6.90
N PRO A 111 0.90 -6.70 7.50
CA PRO A 111 0.73 -6.81 8.96
C PRO A 111 1.06 -8.18 9.51
N THR A 112 1.00 -9.21 8.68
CA THR A 112 1.17 -10.58 9.12
C THR A 112 2.15 -11.31 8.23
N PHE A 113 3.22 -11.82 8.85
CA PHE A 113 4.12 -12.75 8.19
C PHE A 113 3.47 -14.15 8.16
N PHE A 114 2.40 -14.30 7.40
CA PHE A 114 1.96 -15.64 7.03
C PHE A 114 2.98 -16.19 6.03
N ASN A 115 3.88 -17.03 6.52
CA ASN A 115 4.74 -17.86 5.68
C ASN A 115 3.88 -18.91 4.96
N THR A 116 2.98 -18.48 4.09
CA THR A 116 2.48 -19.34 3.04
C THR A 116 3.55 -19.29 1.97
N THR A 117 4.27 -20.40 1.81
CA THR A 117 5.31 -20.57 0.79
C THR A 117 4.81 -20.26 -0.63
N ASP A 118 3.48 -20.17 -0.81
CA ASP A 118 2.80 -20.03 -2.09
C ASP A 118 2.17 -18.64 -2.33
N ALA A 119 2.23 -17.72 -1.35
CA ALA A 119 1.74 -16.36 -1.60
C ALA A 119 2.71 -15.56 -2.46
N ALA A 120 2.21 -14.91 -3.49
CA ALA A 120 3.03 -14.11 -4.38
C ALA A 120 2.25 -12.96 -5.00
N LEU A 121 2.94 -11.83 -5.18
CA LEU A 121 2.43 -10.63 -5.86
C LEU A 121 3.29 -10.32 -7.09
N SER A 122 2.69 -9.63 -8.01
CA SER A 122 3.37 -8.91 -9.07
C SER A 122 3.39 -7.43 -8.69
N ASP A 123 4.53 -6.98 -8.18
CA ASP A 123 4.71 -5.59 -7.80
C ASP A 123 4.81 -4.71 -9.05
N PRO A 124 4.25 -3.49 -9.02
CA PRO A 124 4.38 -2.56 -10.12
C PRO A 124 5.79 -1.97 -10.19
N THR A 125 6.16 -1.54 -11.38
CA THR A 125 7.32 -0.66 -11.54
C THR A 125 6.87 0.76 -11.23
N LEU A 126 7.43 1.37 -10.17
CA LEU A 126 7.15 2.74 -9.81
C LEU A 126 8.12 3.68 -10.54
N ILE A 127 7.59 4.64 -11.28
CA ILE A 127 8.37 5.61 -12.04
C ILE A 127 8.13 7.01 -11.48
N LEU A 128 9.20 7.67 -11.06
CA LEU A 128 9.15 9.01 -10.48
C LEU A 128 8.52 10.01 -11.46
N GLY A 129 7.60 10.83 -10.97
CA GLY A 129 6.88 11.83 -11.77
C GLY A 129 5.69 11.29 -12.56
N GLU A 130 5.51 9.97 -12.67
CA GLU A 130 4.32 9.38 -13.30
C GLU A 130 3.15 9.29 -12.32
N LYS A 131 1.93 9.28 -12.88
CA LYS A 131 0.72 9.16 -12.07
C LYS A 131 0.56 7.75 -11.55
N LEU A 132 0.35 7.64 -10.24
CA LEU A 132 0.14 6.36 -9.57
C LEU A 132 -1.25 5.76 -9.87
N LEU A 133 -2.18 6.58 -10.36
CA LEU A 133 -3.56 6.17 -10.65
C LEU A 133 -3.68 4.99 -11.62
N ASP A 134 -2.73 4.85 -12.56
CA ASP A 134 -2.73 3.79 -13.56
C ASP A 134 -1.82 2.60 -13.16
N THR A 135 -1.38 2.58 -11.91
CA THR A 135 -0.44 1.58 -11.38
C THR A 135 -1.17 0.58 -10.49
N SER A 136 -0.88 -0.71 -10.63
CA SER A 136 -1.58 -1.78 -9.89
C SER A 136 -0.63 -2.81 -9.30
N LEU A 137 -1.00 -3.32 -8.11
CA LEU A 137 -0.53 -4.61 -7.61
C LEU A 137 -1.27 -5.73 -8.34
N GLY A 138 -0.58 -6.77 -8.78
CA GLY A 138 -1.19 -7.85 -9.56
C GLY A 138 -1.09 -9.22 -8.89
N LEU A 139 -2.03 -10.12 -9.22
CA LEU A 139 -1.89 -11.55 -8.94
C LEU A 139 -0.72 -12.12 -9.74
N ARG A 140 0.11 -12.93 -9.10
CA ARG A 140 1.18 -13.68 -9.78
C ARG A 140 0.67 -15.02 -10.27
N LYS A 141 0.88 -15.27 -11.56
CA LYS A 141 0.49 -16.53 -12.20
C LYS A 141 1.37 -17.69 -11.73
N VAL A 142 0.76 -18.86 -11.49
CA VAL A 142 1.49 -20.09 -11.24
C VAL A 142 2.20 -20.52 -12.54
N PRO A 143 3.52 -20.83 -12.49
CA PRO A 143 4.22 -21.26 -13.71
C PRO A 143 3.58 -22.49 -14.34
N VAL A 144 3.48 -22.49 -15.67
CA VAL A 144 2.94 -23.61 -16.49
C VAL A 144 1.47 -23.96 -16.18
N ASP A 145 0.74 -23.08 -15.48
CA ASP A 145 -0.67 -23.28 -15.12
C ASP A 145 -1.53 -22.10 -15.58
N THR A 146 -2.86 -22.23 -15.51
CA THR A 146 -3.82 -21.17 -15.82
C THR A 146 -4.31 -20.42 -14.59
N VAL A 147 -3.91 -20.87 -13.40
CA VAL A 147 -4.30 -20.31 -12.09
C VAL A 147 -3.23 -19.39 -11.51
N TYR A 148 -3.59 -18.70 -10.43
CA TYR A 148 -2.76 -17.72 -9.77
C TYR A 148 -2.50 -18.11 -8.32
N TYR A 149 -1.42 -17.61 -7.74
CA TYR A 149 -1.13 -17.72 -6.33
C TYR A 149 -2.09 -16.86 -5.50
N PRO A 150 -2.39 -17.24 -4.24
CA PRO A 150 -2.92 -16.31 -3.26
C PRO A 150 -1.92 -15.18 -2.99
N VAL A 151 -2.36 -14.12 -2.34
CA VAL A 151 -1.54 -12.95 -2.06
C VAL A 151 -1.11 -12.91 -0.59
N HIS A 152 -0.19 -12.00 -0.26
CA HIS A 152 0.13 -11.65 1.13
C HIS A 152 -1.03 -10.87 1.76
N ASP A 153 -1.11 -10.88 3.10
CA ASP A 153 -2.00 -9.97 3.82
C ASP A 153 -1.51 -8.53 3.58
N LEU A 154 -2.39 -7.70 3.06
CA LEU A 154 -2.07 -6.32 2.70
C LEU A 154 -2.94 -5.35 3.48
N VAL A 155 -2.33 -4.28 3.94
CA VAL A 155 -3.03 -3.11 4.46
C VAL A 155 -2.67 -1.88 3.66
N PHE A 156 -3.60 -0.95 3.61
CA PHE A 156 -3.53 0.25 2.80
C PHE A 156 -4.03 1.46 3.58
N GLY A 157 -3.47 2.62 3.30
CA GLY A 157 -3.95 3.90 3.80
C GLY A 157 -3.50 5.05 2.92
N THR A 158 -4.21 6.16 3.02
CA THR A 158 -3.85 7.42 2.36
C THR A 158 -3.97 8.57 3.33
N GLN A 159 -3.17 9.60 3.12
CA GLN A 159 -3.23 10.83 3.91
C GLN A 159 -2.89 12.03 3.01
N GLU A 160 -3.77 13.03 2.97
CA GLU A 160 -3.39 14.37 2.54
C GLU A 160 -2.74 15.09 3.73
N ILE A 161 -1.55 15.64 3.54
CA ILE A 161 -0.74 16.19 4.63
C ILE A 161 -0.03 17.46 4.21
N ASN A 162 0.13 18.39 5.15
CA ASN A 162 0.99 19.55 5.01
C ASN A 162 2.30 19.32 5.76
N ILE A 163 3.33 18.89 5.03
CA ILE A 163 4.68 18.67 5.58
C ILE A 163 5.25 19.99 6.10
N GLY A 164 5.78 19.97 7.31
CA GLY A 164 6.25 21.13 8.05
C GLY A 164 5.27 21.62 9.13
N GLN A 165 4.03 21.13 9.11
CA GLN A 165 3.01 21.39 10.13
C GLN A 165 2.51 20.10 10.79
N ASP A 166 2.42 19.01 10.02
CA ASP A 166 1.82 17.75 10.45
C ASP A 166 2.85 16.61 10.42
N ASP A 167 2.59 15.58 11.24
CA ASP A 167 3.27 14.31 11.20
C ASP A 167 2.49 13.29 10.35
N LEU A 168 3.18 12.24 9.87
CA LEU A 168 2.58 11.15 9.13
C LEU A 168 1.70 10.30 10.05
N GLN A 169 0.40 10.17 9.69
CA GLN A 169 -0.60 9.39 10.40
C GLN A 169 -1.18 8.32 9.45
N ALA A 170 -0.58 7.14 9.44
CA ALA A 170 -1.04 6.04 8.61
C ALA A 170 -2.24 5.34 9.27
N HIS A 171 -3.44 5.68 8.84
CA HIS A 171 -4.67 4.97 9.21
C HIS A 171 -4.92 3.84 8.22
N LEU A 172 -4.55 2.62 8.59
CA LEU A 172 -4.53 1.48 7.69
C LEU A 172 -5.81 0.66 7.78
N ILE A 173 -6.29 0.19 6.63
CA ILE A 173 -7.37 -0.80 6.51
C ILE A 173 -6.86 -2.02 5.76
N ARG A 174 -7.48 -3.19 5.94
CA ARG A 174 -7.13 -4.37 5.14
C ARG A 174 -7.60 -4.21 3.71
N ALA A 175 -6.67 -4.40 2.78
CA ALA A 175 -6.92 -4.40 1.34
C ALA A 175 -7.21 -5.82 0.81
N THR A 176 -7.04 -6.85 1.64
CA THR A 176 -7.25 -8.26 1.31
C THR A 176 -8.21 -8.92 2.30
N ALA A 177 -8.83 -10.02 1.88
CA ALA A 177 -9.61 -10.88 2.76
C ALA A 177 -8.79 -12.12 3.14
N ALA A 178 -8.86 -12.54 4.42
CA ALA A 178 -8.25 -13.77 4.87
C ALA A 178 -9.24 -14.94 4.77
N LEU A 179 -8.79 -16.07 4.22
CA LEU A 179 -9.58 -17.27 4.02
C LEU A 179 -8.94 -18.47 4.69
N GLY A 180 -9.67 -19.12 5.61
CA GLY A 180 -9.34 -20.41 6.21
C GLY A 180 -10.29 -21.47 5.68
N VAL A 181 -9.73 -22.62 5.26
CA VAL A 181 -10.51 -23.78 4.79
C VAL A 181 -10.11 -25.00 5.60
N ILE A 182 -11.11 -25.71 6.11
CA ILE A 182 -10.97 -26.96 6.82
C ILE A 182 -11.83 -28.00 6.12
N THR A 183 -11.24 -29.14 5.79
CA THR A 183 -11.94 -30.29 5.19
C THR A 183 -11.80 -31.49 6.10
N THR A 184 -12.93 -32.15 6.42
CA THR A 184 -12.99 -33.34 7.25
C THR A 184 -13.82 -34.41 6.55
N GLU A 185 -13.56 -35.70 6.87
CA GLU A 185 -14.43 -36.79 6.45
C GLU A 185 -15.77 -36.76 7.21
N THR A 186 -16.88 -37.02 6.51
CA THR A 186 -18.25 -36.91 7.07
C THR A 186 -18.47 -37.83 8.27
N ASN A 187 -17.81 -38.97 8.31
CA ASN A 187 -17.92 -39.96 9.39
C ASN A 187 -16.83 -39.83 10.46
N GLY A 188 -15.99 -38.80 10.41
CA GLY A 188 -14.91 -38.52 11.34
C GLY A 188 -13.71 -39.48 11.24
N ASN A 189 -13.65 -40.31 10.18
CA ASN A 189 -12.50 -41.17 9.91
C ASN A 189 -11.32 -40.36 9.38
N ALA A 190 -10.13 -40.96 9.37
CA ALA A 190 -8.98 -40.40 8.70
C ALA A 190 -9.14 -40.52 7.17
N PHE A 191 -8.66 -39.53 6.44
CA PHE A 191 -8.53 -39.60 4.98
C PHE A 191 -7.55 -40.74 4.60
N SER A 192 -7.81 -41.39 3.46
CA SER A 192 -6.93 -42.41 2.91
C SER A 192 -5.50 -41.93 2.77
N GLU A 193 -4.54 -42.81 3.09
CA GLU A 193 -3.11 -42.52 2.86
C GLU A 193 -2.75 -42.30 1.39
N SER A 194 -3.60 -42.76 0.47
CA SER A 194 -3.44 -42.53 -0.98
C SER A 194 -3.73 -41.08 -1.42
N ILE A 195 -4.26 -40.24 -0.53
CA ILE A 195 -4.50 -38.81 -0.82
C ILE A 195 -3.27 -38.02 -0.40
N ASP A 196 -2.38 -37.74 -1.31
CA ASP A 196 -1.13 -37.01 -1.03
C ASP A 196 -1.33 -35.50 -0.85
N SER A 197 -2.32 -34.93 -1.54
CA SER A 197 -2.57 -33.47 -1.54
C SER A 197 -4.03 -33.15 -1.79
N MET A 198 -4.48 -32.03 -1.24
CA MET A 198 -5.76 -31.40 -1.59
C MET A 198 -5.51 -29.97 -2.04
N TRP A 199 -6.23 -29.55 -3.07
CA TRP A 199 -6.13 -28.22 -3.64
C TRP A 199 -7.49 -27.54 -3.64
N ILE A 200 -7.49 -26.27 -3.23
CA ILE A 200 -8.64 -25.38 -3.29
C ILE A 200 -8.46 -24.43 -4.47
N TYR A 201 -9.52 -24.28 -5.25
CA TYR A 201 -9.61 -23.34 -6.36
C TYR A 201 -10.72 -22.35 -6.08
N ILE A 202 -10.39 -21.07 -6.11
CA ILE A 202 -11.37 -19.99 -5.90
C ILE A 202 -11.35 -19.10 -7.11
N SER A 203 -12.51 -19.00 -7.76
CA SER A 203 -12.71 -18.18 -8.95
C SER A 203 -13.30 -16.81 -8.60
N ASN A 204 -13.37 -15.93 -9.60
CA ASN A 204 -13.92 -14.58 -9.51
C ASN A 204 -13.12 -13.62 -8.59
N ILE A 205 -11.84 -13.87 -8.39
CA ILE A 205 -10.93 -12.95 -7.69
C ILE A 205 -10.42 -11.91 -8.69
N TYR A 206 -10.51 -10.63 -8.37
CA TYR A 206 -9.93 -9.58 -9.21
C TYR A 206 -8.42 -9.79 -9.40
N SER A 207 -7.94 -9.52 -10.63
CA SER A 207 -6.52 -9.73 -10.94
C SER A 207 -5.59 -8.69 -10.32
N ASN A 208 -6.12 -7.52 -9.97
CA ASN A 208 -5.33 -6.37 -9.58
C ASN A 208 -6.00 -5.58 -8.46
N LEU A 209 -5.17 -4.88 -7.68
CA LEU A 209 -5.57 -3.75 -6.84
C LEU A 209 -4.87 -2.49 -7.35
N ASN A 210 -5.63 -1.42 -7.54
CA ASN A 210 -5.07 -0.13 -7.86
C ASN A 210 -4.12 0.34 -6.75
N TYR A 211 -2.91 0.76 -7.11
CA TYR A 211 -1.88 1.08 -6.12
C TYR A 211 -2.17 2.36 -5.33
N PHE A 212 -2.91 3.30 -5.94
CA PHE A 212 -3.25 4.58 -5.34
C PHE A 212 -4.48 4.51 -4.42
N SER A 213 -5.43 3.62 -4.70
CA SER A 213 -6.74 3.59 -4.03
C SER A 213 -7.08 2.26 -3.35
N ALA A 214 -6.28 1.22 -3.55
CA ALA A 214 -6.57 -0.17 -3.17
C ALA A 214 -7.90 -0.72 -3.72
N GLN A 215 -8.49 -0.06 -4.72
CA GLN A 215 -9.70 -0.55 -5.35
C GLN A 215 -9.41 -1.77 -6.23
N PRO A 216 -10.25 -2.81 -6.18
CA PRO A 216 -10.09 -3.96 -7.05
C PRO A 216 -10.35 -3.58 -8.50
N GLU A 217 -9.50 -4.11 -9.40
CA GLU A 217 -9.58 -3.82 -10.84
C GLU A 217 -9.08 -4.99 -11.70
N GLY A 218 -9.18 -4.82 -13.01
CA GLY A 218 -8.76 -5.83 -13.97
C GLY A 218 -9.81 -6.92 -14.21
N THR A 219 -9.38 -8.07 -14.74
CA THR A 219 -10.24 -9.23 -15.02
C THR A 219 -10.23 -10.20 -13.85
N VAL A 220 -11.32 -10.95 -13.67
CA VAL A 220 -11.37 -11.97 -12.63
C VAL A 220 -10.53 -13.20 -13.00
N LYS A 221 -9.92 -13.83 -12.01
CA LYS A 221 -9.03 -14.98 -12.12
C LYS A 221 -9.42 -16.06 -11.13
N THR A 222 -8.81 -17.24 -11.29
CA THR A 222 -8.88 -18.33 -10.32
C THR A 222 -7.55 -18.43 -9.59
N ILE A 223 -7.59 -18.41 -8.27
CA ILE A 223 -6.43 -18.70 -7.41
C ILE A 223 -6.46 -20.16 -6.97
N ARG A 224 -5.27 -20.70 -6.63
CA ARG A 224 -5.13 -22.05 -6.10
C ARG A 224 -4.20 -22.04 -4.87
N PHE A 225 -4.56 -22.82 -3.86
CA PHE A 225 -3.68 -23.11 -2.71
C PHE A 225 -3.91 -24.52 -2.17
N GLY A 226 -2.89 -25.07 -1.52
CA GLY A 226 -2.94 -26.40 -0.95
C GLY A 226 -3.47 -26.43 0.47
N LEU A 227 -4.10 -27.55 0.85
CA LEU A 227 -4.41 -27.88 2.23
C LEU A 227 -3.37 -28.88 2.74
N ILE A 228 -3.01 -28.75 4.02
CA ILE A 228 -2.03 -29.59 4.70
C ILE A 228 -2.78 -30.54 5.66
N PRO A 229 -2.51 -31.86 5.62
CA PRO A 229 -3.09 -32.79 6.58
C PRO A 229 -2.56 -32.55 7.99
N ASN A 230 -3.42 -32.70 8.98
CA ASN A 230 -2.98 -32.83 10.37
C ASN A 230 -2.34 -34.22 10.63
N ALA A 231 -1.76 -34.43 11.82
CA ALA A 231 -0.97 -35.60 12.12
C ALA A 231 -1.76 -36.92 12.02
N ASP A 232 -3.03 -36.95 12.38
CA ASP A 232 -3.92 -38.12 12.33
C ASP A 232 -4.73 -38.21 11.02
N ARG A 233 -4.49 -37.30 10.07
CA ARG A 233 -5.13 -37.20 8.76
C ARG A 233 -6.67 -37.11 8.80
N LYS A 234 -7.25 -36.66 9.90
CA LYS A 234 -8.70 -36.46 10.02
C LYS A 234 -9.13 -35.09 9.45
N GLU A 235 -8.18 -34.22 9.24
CA GLU A 235 -8.38 -32.86 8.74
C GLU A 235 -7.30 -32.50 7.74
N PHE A 236 -7.71 -31.86 6.64
CA PHE A 236 -6.86 -31.09 5.76
C PHE A 236 -7.24 -29.63 5.90
N SER A 237 -6.29 -28.77 6.21
CA SER A 237 -6.54 -27.34 6.41
C SER A 237 -5.40 -26.48 5.89
N ASN A 238 -5.70 -25.19 5.70
CA ASN A 238 -4.70 -24.15 5.60
C ASN A 238 -4.78 -23.26 6.84
N LYS A 239 -3.70 -22.58 7.19
CA LYS A 239 -3.77 -21.61 8.29
C LYS A 239 -4.69 -20.44 7.90
N PHE A 240 -4.26 -19.64 6.97
CA PHE A 240 -5.04 -18.62 6.27
C PHE A 240 -4.28 -18.28 4.99
N VAL A 241 -4.99 -18.00 3.93
CA VAL A 241 -4.45 -17.37 2.72
C VAL A 241 -5.17 -16.04 2.54
N SER A 242 -4.46 -15.06 2.03
CA SER A 242 -5.06 -13.78 1.68
C SER A 242 -5.41 -13.77 0.21
N VAL A 243 -6.52 -13.10 -0.11
CA VAL A 243 -7.05 -12.98 -1.46
C VAL A 243 -7.45 -11.54 -1.73
N PHE A 244 -7.35 -11.11 -2.98
CA PHE A 244 -7.94 -9.85 -3.40
C PHE A 244 -9.47 -9.91 -3.29
N PRO A 245 -10.16 -8.77 -3.16
CA PRO A 245 -11.60 -8.73 -3.17
C PRO A 245 -12.20 -9.41 -4.41
N SER A 246 -13.40 -9.98 -4.25
CA SER A 246 -14.16 -10.58 -5.34
C SER A 246 -15.57 -10.05 -5.37
N LEU A 247 -16.19 -10.01 -6.56
CA LEU A 247 -17.60 -9.65 -6.72
C LEU A 247 -18.53 -10.60 -5.95
N SER A 248 -18.15 -11.88 -5.86
CA SER A 248 -18.96 -12.92 -5.23
C SER A 248 -18.95 -12.87 -3.70
N LEU A 249 -17.89 -12.34 -3.07
CA LEU A 249 -17.81 -12.15 -1.62
C LEU A 249 -18.65 -10.94 -1.15
N ILE A 250 -18.92 -10.00 -2.02
CA ILE A 250 -19.83 -8.85 -1.75
C ILE A 250 -21.29 -9.32 -1.77
N HIS A 251 -21.59 -10.44 -2.41
CA HIS A 251 -22.91 -11.03 -2.54
C HIS A 251 -23.16 -12.29 -1.69
N ILE A 252 -22.36 -12.57 -0.68
CA ILE A 252 -22.80 -13.42 0.43
C ILE A 252 -23.78 -12.59 1.25
N SER A 253 -24.87 -12.21 0.60
CA SER A 253 -26.06 -11.75 1.27
C SER A 253 -26.61 -12.92 2.09
N GLU A 254 -27.06 -12.60 3.29
CA GLU A 254 -27.76 -13.38 4.28
C GLU A 254 -28.40 -14.69 3.76
N PRO A 255 -28.23 -15.82 4.50
CA PRO A 255 -29.00 -17.00 4.17
C PRO A 255 -30.47 -16.59 4.19
N THR A 256 -31.12 -16.61 3.04
CA THR A 256 -32.58 -16.42 2.93
C THR A 256 -33.22 -17.43 3.86
N ARG A 257 -33.74 -16.93 4.98
CA ARG A 257 -34.56 -17.70 5.90
C ARG A 257 -35.72 -18.28 5.05
N PRO A 258 -35.92 -19.61 5.04
CA PRO A 258 -37.05 -20.19 4.35
C PRO A 258 -38.32 -19.54 4.94
N GLU A 259 -39.16 -18.95 4.09
CA GLU A 259 -40.45 -18.49 4.50
C GLU A 259 -41.23 -19.68 5.06
N PRO A 260 -41.92 -19.55 6.21
CA PRO A 260 -42.74 -20.63 6.73
C PRO A 260 -43.87 -20.90 5.70
N ILE A 261 -43.92 -22.12 5.21
CA ILE A 261 -45.03 -22.59 4.37
C ILE A 261 -46.30 -22.55 5.22
N SER A 262 -47.22 -21.65 4.89
CA SER A 262 -48.55 -21.52 5.48
C SER A 262 -49.52 -22.56 4.92
#